data_41b587ae91027d1ab5c27e626ae617e8
#
_entry.id   41b587ae91027d1ab5c27e626ae617e8
#
_cell.length_a   1.000
_cell.length_b   1.000
_cell.length_c   1.000
_cell.angle_alpha   90.00
_cell.angle_beta   90.00
_cell.angle_gamma   90.00
#
_symmetry.space_group_name_H-M   'P 1'
#
loop_
_entity.id
_entity.type
_entity.pdbx_description
1 polymer ?
#
loop_
_entity_poly.entity_id
_entity_poly.type
_entity_poly.pdbx_seq_one_letter_code
_entity_poly.pdbx_strand_id
1 'polypeptide(L)'
;MSGFGDKNSATGERTLVRDMCFLGAAGGANTCFVDVKDGRILRIRPARYYEKYSREEVKPWVMHARGKTFEPSDKSLVPPLSLCYKKRVFSPARIRYPMKRVDFDPSGAPGSTGPGGRNIQNRGVSKYERISWDEALDIIVAEMMRMKDTYGPTAILYQNDQHGENKTVHGPHGCARKLLDLLGGYTHQVRNADSWEGWYWGTKHVWGCEPIGQQLPQANLRID
;
A
#
# COMPACT_ATOMS: atom_id res chain seq x y z
N MET A 1 -3.35 10.00 -30.69
CA MET A 1 -3.01 10.60 -29.37
C MET A 1 -2.07 9.65 -28.65
N SER A 2 -0.76 9.87 -28.71
CA SER A 2 0.21 9.10 -27.93
C SER A 2 0.17 9.66 -26.51
N GLY A 3 -0.74 9.14 -25.73
CA GLY A 3 -0.94 9.62 -24.37
C GLY A 3 0.21 9.30 -23.45
N PHE A 4 0.13 9.82 -22.25
CA PHE A 4 0.91 9.52 -21.05
C PHE A 4 0.73 8.03 -20.65
N GLY A 5 0.73 7.16 -21.63
CA GLY A 5 0.43 5.75 -21.52
C GLY A 5 1.65 4.87 -21.78
N ASP A 6 1.41 3.59 -21.72
CA ASP A 6 2.41 2.58 -21.98
C ASP A 6 2.96 2.73 -23.40
N LYS A 7 4.28 2.86 -23.54
CA LYS A 7 4.97 2.97 -24.81
C LYS A 7 5.87 1.74 -25.02
N ASN A 8 5.91 1.25 -26.25
CA ASN A 8 6.82 0.19 -26.67
C ASN A 8 7.92 0.78 -27.55
N SER A 9 9.16 0.39 -27.31
CA SER A 9 10.29 0.73 -28.18
C SER A 9 10.55 -0.37 -29.21
N ALA A 10 11.24 -0.02 -30.29
CA ALA A 10 11.69 -0.97 -31.30
C ALA A 10 12.66 -2.05 -30.74
N THR A 11 13.25 -1.79 -29.58
CA THR A 11 14.16 -2.74 -28.87
C THR A 11 13.45 -3.70 -27.93
N GLY A 12 12.11 -3.73 -27.92
CA GLY A 12 11.31 -4.54 -26.99
C GLY A 12 11.25 -3.97 -25.56
N GLU A 13 11.83 -2.79 -25.32
CA GLU A 13 11.68 -2.08 -24.07
C GLU A 13 10.29 -1.42 -24.02
N ARG A 14 9.59 -1.56 -22.90
CA ARG A 14 8.28 -0.96 -22.67
C ARG A 14 8.38 0.03 -21.52
N THR A 15 7.78 1.19 -21.69
CA THR A 15 7.58 2.16 -20.61
C THR A 15 6.15 2.07 -20.11
N LEU A 16 5.98 1.79 -18.84
CA LEU A 16 4.69 1.69 -18.17
C LEU A 16 4.53 2.88 -17.23
N VAL A 17 3.34 3.47 -17.19
CA VAL A 17 2.99 4.47 -16.18
C VAL A 17 2.45 3.75 -14.96
N ARG A 18 3.07 3.97 -13.81
CA ARG A 18 2.70 3.34 -12.54
C ARG A 18 2.79 4.34 -11.41
N ASP A 19 2.14 4.00 -10.31
CA ASP A 19 2.26 4.72 -9.07
C ASP A 19 3.31 4.09 -8.17
N MET A 20 4.09 4.94 -7.54
CA MET A 20 4.92 4.55 -6.41
C MET A 20 4.12 4.80 -5.13
N CYS A 21 4.01 3.76 -4.30
CA CYS A 21 3.38 3.89 -2.99
C CYS A 21 4.10 4.89 -2.08
N PHE A 22 3.47 5.18 -1.00
CA PHE A 22 3.74 6.11 0.09
C PHE A 22 5.21 6.42 0.46
N LEU A 23 6.19 5.60 0.17
CA LEU A 23 7.58 5.80 0.63
C LEU A 23 8.21 7.11 0.10
N GLY A 24 7.83 8.21 0.68
CA GLY A 24 8.40 9.53 0.43
C GLY A 24 7.41 10.64 0.15
N ALA A 25 6.10 10.35 0.09
CA ALA A 25 5.09 11.40 0.00
C ALA A 25 3.81 10.95 0.69
N ALA A 26 3.43 11.69 1.70
CA ALA A 26 2.23 11.42 2.47
C ALA A 26 0.98 11.44 1.57
N GLY A 27 0.25 10.33 1.56
CA GLY A 27 -1.12 10.28 1.09
C GLY A 27 -1.37 10.44 -0.41
N GLY A 28 -0.36 10.36 -1.26
CA GLY A 28 -0.50 10.51 -2.70
C GLY A 28 0.17 9.40 -3.50
N ALA A 29 -0.43 9.07 -4.63
CA ALA A 29 0.24 8.30 -5.65
C ALA A 29 1.32 9.18 -6.32
N ASN A 30 2.54 8.68 -6.40
CA ASN A 30 3.60 9.32 -7.15
C ASN A 30 3.70 8.66 -8.51
N THR A 31 3.15 9.30 -9.52
CA THR A 31 3.23 8.80 -10.89
C THR A 31 4.68 8.70 -11.34
N CYS A 32 5.07 7.56 -11.86
CA CYS A 32 6.40 7.33 -12.41
C CYS A 32 6.34 6.55 -13.71
N PHE A 33 7.41 6.63 -14.46
CA PHE A 33 7.67 5.76 -15.59
C PHE A 33 8.53 4.57 -15.13
N VAL A 34 8.06 3.38 -15.46
CA VAL A 34 8.76 2.12 -15.21
C VAL A 34 9.13 1.52 -16.55
N ASP A 35 10.41 1.53 -16.86
CA ASP A 35 10.92 0.90 -18.07
C ASP A 35 11.19 -0.57 -17.78
N VAL A 36 10.61 -1.44 -18.60
CA VAL A 36 10.70 -2.90 -18.46
C VAL A 36 11.14 -3.53 -19.77
N LYS A 37 11.91 -4.61 -19.66
CA LYS A 37 12.28 -5.48 -20.79
C LYS A 37 12.32 -6.92 -20.31
N ASP A 38 11.76 -7.82 -21.09
CA ASP A 38 11.75 -9.28 -20.80
C ASP A 38 11.26 -9.58 -19.37
N GLY A 39 10.19 -8.89 -18.94
CA GLY A 39 9.62 -9.06 -17.61
C GLY A 39 10.44 -8.47 -16.45
N ARG A 40 11.53 -7.75 -16.75
CA ARG A 40 12.39 -7.14 -15.72
C ARG A 40 12.31 -5.62 -15.73
N ILE A 41 12.26 -5.02 -14.55
CA ILE A 41 12.35 -3.57 -14.39
C ILE A 41 13.78 -3.14 -14.65
N LEU A 42 13.98 -2.32 -15.67
CA LEU A 42 15.28 -1.73 -15.97
C LEU A 42 15.55 -0.49 -15.12
N ARG A 43 14.56 0.43 -15.08
CA ARG A 43 14.65 1.67 -14.29
C ARG A 43 13.27 2.18 -13.92
N ILE A 44 13.25 2.99 -12.87
CA ILE A 44 12.10 3.79 -12.44
C ILE A 44 12.54 5.25 -12.52
N ARG A 45 11.75 6.08 -13.19
CA ARG A 45 12.06 7.49 -13.40
C ARG A 45 10.84 8.39 -13.24
N PRO A 46 11.02 9.67 -12.93
CA PRO A 46 9.91 10.61 -12.83
C PRO A 46 9.10 10.67 -14.13
N ALA A 47 7.80 10.80 -13.99
CA ALA A 47 6.94 11.15 -15.11
C ALA A 47 7.08 12.66 -15.38
N ARG A 48 7.25 13.02 -16.64
CA ARG A 48 7.31 14.43 -17.06
C ARG A 48 5.93 14.85 -17.56
N TYR A 49 5.36 15.82 -16.89
CA TYR A 49 3.99 16.25 -17.19
C TYR A 49 3.86 16.89 -18.57
N TYR A 50 4.88 17.64 -19.00
CA TYR A 50 4.90 18.30 -20.32
C TYR A 50 5.14 17.36 -21.52
N GLU A 51 5.35 16.07 -21.27
CA GLU A 51 5.25 15.08 -22.37
C GLU A 51 3.81 14.88 -22.85
N LYS A 52 2.82 15.28 -22.04
CA LYS A 52 1.40 15.12 -22.33
C LYS A 52 0.62 16.43 -22.38
N TYR A 53 0.93 17.34 -21.47
CA TYR A 53 0.21 18.57 -21.26
C TYR A 53 1.13 19.77 -21.56
N SER A 54 0.61 20.77 -22.22
CA SER A 54 1.33 22.03 -22.40
C SER A 54 1.39 22.78 -21.06
N ARG A 55 2.30 23.75 -20.97
CA ARG A 55 2.40 24.62 -19.81
C ARG A 55 1.13 25.45 -19.60
N GLU A 56 0.48 25.83 -20.70
CA GLU A 56 -0.76 26.60 -20.72
C GLU A 56 -1.92 25.77 -20.13
N GLU A 57 -1.94 24.47 -20.38
CA GLU A 57 -2.95 23.55 -19.82
C GLU A 57 -2.69 23.28 -18.33
N VAL A 58 -1.45 23.05 -17.96
CA VAL A 58 -1.06 22.75 -16.56
C VAL A 58 -1.21 23.98 -15.67
N LYS A 59 -0.96 25.19 -16.21
CA LYS A 59 -1.00 26.45 -15.47
C LYS A 59 -0.29 26.36 -14.12
N PRO A 60 1.00 26.07 -14.09
CA PRO A 60 1.70 25.85 -12.85
C PRO A 60 1.66 27.11 -12.00
N TRP A 61 1.42 26.91 -10.71
CA TRP A 61 1.48 27.99 -9.76
C TRP A 61 2.91 28.48 -9.60
N VAL A 62 3.11 29.80 -9.70
CA VAL A 62 4.40 30.45 -9.60
C VAL A 62 4.37 31.41 -8.42
N MET A 63 5.37 31.35 -7.57
CA MET A 63 5.52 32.24 -6.44
C MET A 63 6.74 33.14 -6.64
N HIS A 64 6.56 34.41 -6.36
CA HIS A 64 7.64 35.40 -6.32
C HIS A 64 7.87 35.86 -4.89
N ALA A 65 9.08 35.60 -4.37
CA ALA A 65 9.41 36.00 -3.00
C ALA A 65 10.90 36.34 -2.89
N ARG A 66 11.21 37.42 -2.19
CA ARG A 66 12.58 37.85 -1.90
C ARG A 66 13.46 37.94 -3.16
N GLY A 67 12.93 38.48 -4.25
CA GLY A 67 13.63 38.64 -5.53
C GLY A 67 13.88 37.32 -6.28
N LYS A 68 13.28 36.22 -5.87
CA LYS A 68 13.38 34.91 -6.53
C LYS A 68 12.03 34.45 -7.04
N THR A 69 12.06 33.68 -8.10
CA THR A 69 10.90 33.00 -8.65
C THR A 69 10.99 31.52 -8.30
N PHE A 70 9.91 30.96 -7.77
CA PHE A 70 9.76 29.55 -7.45
C PHE A 70 8.64 28.98 -8.30
N GLU A 71 8.98 27.91 -9.02
CA GLU A 71 8.04 27.18 -9.85
C GLU A 71 7.98 25.70 -9.41
N PRO A 72 6.82 25.04 -9.52
CA PRO A 72 6.75 23.60 -9.32
C PRO A 72 7.58 22.87 -10.37
N SER A 73 8.07 21.69 -10.02
CA SER A 73 8.76 20.81 -10.96
C SER A 73 7.84 20.41 -12.12
N ASP A 74 8.38 20.35 -13.33
CA ASP A 74 7.71 19.82 -14.53
C ASP A 74 7.54 18.29 -14.51
N LYS A 75 8.04 17.66 -13.48
CA LYS A 75 8.05 16.19 -13.32
C LYS A 75 7.59 15.76 -11.93
N SER A 76 7.10 14.53 -11.86
CA SER A 76 6.75 13.91 -10.59
C SER A 76 7.98 13.74 -9.69
N LEU A 77 7.74 13.75 -8.38
CA LEU A 77 8.77 13.46 -7.37
C LEU A 77 8.82 11.96 -7.14
N VAL A 78 9.84 11.31 -7.66
CA VAL A 78 10.09 9.90 -7.37
C VAL A 78 10.79 9.79 -6.02
N PRO A 79 10.26 8.95 -5.10
CA PRO A 79 10.88 8.77 -3.80
C PRO A 79 12.36 8.38 -3.91
N PRO A 80 13.24 8.87 -3.05
CA PRO A 80 14.67 8.52 -3.07
C PRO A 80 14.93 7.03 -2.99
N LEU A 81 14.02 6.29 -2.34
CA LEU A 81 14.10 4.83 -2.18
C LEU A 81 13.59 4.02 -3.38
N SER A 82 13.23 4.66 -4.49
CA SER A 82 12.71 3.96 -5.69
C SER A 82 13.65 2.88 -6.22
N LEU A 83 14.96 3.06 -6.10
CA LEU A 83 15.94 2.03 -6.45
C LEU A 83 15.85 0.79 -5.55
N CYS A 84 15.46 0.96 -4.30
CA CYS A 84 15.24 -0.14 -3.37
C CYS A 84 14.06 -1.01 -3.80
N TYR A 85 13.03 -0.44 -4.38
CA TYR A 85 11.90 -1.19 -4.93
C TYR A 85 12.32 -2.17 -6.00
N LYS A 86 13.16 -1.73 -6.94
CA LYS A 86 13.70 -2.60 -7.97
C LYS A 86 14.48 -3.78 -7.36
N LYS A 87 15.35 -3.51 -6.39
CA LYS A 87 16.10 -4.55 -5.68
C LYS A 87 15.18 -5.51 -4.93
N ARG A 88 14.16 -4.99 -4.24
CA ARG A 88 13.20 -5.79 -3.49
C ARG A 88 12.38 -6.71 -4.38
N VAL A 89 11.91 -6.22 -5.54
CA VAL A 89 11.14 -7.03 -6.49
C VAL A 89 11.92 -8.27 -6.96
N PHE A 90 13.23 -8.13 -7.15
CA PHE A 90 14.09 -9.22 -7.63
C PHE A 90 14.91 -9.89 -6.52
N SER A 91 14.65 -9.57 -5.27
CA SER A 91 15.33 -10.20 -4.15
C SER A 91 15.04 -11.71 -4.11
N PRO A 92 16.05 -12.57 -3.94
CA PRO A 92 15.83 -13.99 -3.75
C PRO A 92 15.07 -14.32 -2.47
N ALA A 93 15.12 -13.43 -1.48
CA ALA A 93 14.40 -13.58 -0.22
C ALA A 93 12.92 -13.14 -0.32
N ARG A 94 12.48 -12.58 -1.45
CA ARG A 94 11.09 -12.18 -1.62
C ARG A 94 10.18 -13.39 -1.73
N ILE A 95 9.12 -13.40 -0.93
CA ILE A 95 8.01 -14.36 -1.07
C ILE A 95 7.28 -14.05 -2.38
N ARG A 96 7.21 -15.03 -3.28
CA ARG A 96 6.62 -14.87 -4.63
C ARG A 96 5.30 -15.60 -4.82
N TYR A 97 5.01 -16.51 -3.93
CA TYR A 97 3.87 -17.43 -4.01
C TYR A 97 3.22 -17.53 -2.65
N PRO A 98 1.95 -17.94 -2.58
CA PRO A 98 1.36 -18.33 -1.31
C PRO A 98 2.18 -19.46 -0.67
N MET A 99 2.35 -19.34 0.63
CA MET A 99 3.13 -20.30 1.41
C MET A 99 2.29 -20.77 2.59
N LYS A 100 2.26 -22.06 2.82
CA LYS A 100 1.61 -22.71 3.96
C LYS A 100 2.68 -23.35 4.85
N ARG A 101 2.51 -23.32 6.17
CA ARG A 101 3.38 -24.08 7.06
C ARG A 101 3.18 -25.59 6.81
N VAL A 102 4.27 -26.33 6.76
CA VAL A 102 4.24 -27.78 6.44
C VAL A 102 3.47 -28.62 7.46
N ASP A 103 3.35 -28.12 8.67
CA ASP A 103 2.68 -28.76 9.80
C ASP A 103 1.31 -28.14 10.13
N PHE A 104 0.77 -27.31 9.25
CA PHE A 104 -0.55 -26.71 9.42
C PHE A 104 -1.59 -27.46 8.60
N ASP A 105 -2.52 -28.10 9.29
CA ASP A 105 -3.71 -28.64 8.67
C ASP A 105 -4.89 -27.66 8.85
N PRO A 106 -5.40 -27.05 7.77
CA PRO A 106 -6.52 -26.11 7.86
C PRO A 106 -7.82 -26.78 8.33
N SER A 107 -7.99 -28.08 8.14
CA SER A 107 -9.14 -28.85 8.60
C SER A 107 -9.07 -29.23 10.08
N GLY A 108 -7.89 -29.10 10.67
CA GLY A 108 -7.69 -29.38 12.10
C GLY A 108 -8.55 -28.50 13.01
N ALA A 109 -8.96 -29.02 14.15
CA ALA A 109 -9.70 -28.26 15.12
C ALA A 109 -8.90 -27.04 15.63
N PRO A 110 -9.56 -25.93 15.99
CA PRO A 110 -8.87 -24.79 16.61
C PRO A 110 -8.07 -25.23 17.84
N GLY A 111 -6.79 -24.82 17.89
CA GLY A 111 -5.89 -25.17 18.99
C GLY A 111 -5.30 -26.59 18.94
N SER A 112 -5.67 -27.40 17.94
CA SER A 112 -5.13 -28.76 17.79
C SER A 112 -3.63 -28.78 17.52
N THR A 113 -2.95 -29.80 18.01
CA THR A 113 -1.51 -30.03 17.88
C THR A 113 -1.21 -31.43 17.32
N GLY A 114 0.02 -31.62 16.80
CA GLY A 114 0.45 -32.90 16.24
C GLY A 114 0.00 -33.12 14.79
N PRO A 115 0.10 -34.35 14.29
CA PRO A 115 -0.35 -34.70 12.94
C PRO A 115 -1.83 -34.35 12.71
N GLY A 116 -2.14 -33.67 11.61
CA GLY A 116 -3.50 -33.20 11.31
C GLY A 116 -3.97 -32.01 12.17
N GLY A 117 -3.08 -31.40 12.93
CA GLY A 117 -3.38 -30.26 13.77
C GLY A 117 -3.07 -28.92 13.13
N ARG A 118 -3.65 -27.84 13.67
CA ARG A 118 -3.33 -26.47 13.27
C ARG A 118 -1.98 -25.97 13.75
N ASN A 119 -1.43 -26.60 14.78
CA ASN A 119 -0.06 -26.39 15.26
C ASN A 119 0.31 -24.91 15.44
N ILE A 120 -0.54 -24.13 16.10
CA ILE A 120 -0.33 -22.70 16.29
C ILE A 120 0.94 -22.40 17.09
N GLN A 121 1.37 -23.31 17.96
CA GLN A 121 2.59 -23.21 18.76
C GLN A 121 3.86 -23.21 17.90
N ASN A 122 3.76 -23.69 16.68
CA ASN A 122 4.89 -23.76 15.74
C ASN A 122 4.99 -22.52 14.83
N ARG A 123 4.21 -21.48 15.08
CA ARG A 123 4.33 -20.21 14.34
C ARG A 123 5.73 -19.62 14.56
N GLY A 124 6.37 -19.22 13.45
CA GLY A 124 7.72 -18.69 13.45
C GLY A 124 8.83 -19.75 13.47
N VAL A 125 8.51 -21.02 13.69
CA VAL A 125 9.48 -22.15 13.78
C VAL A 125 9.33 -23.09 12.59
N SER A 126 8.11 -23.38 12.15
CA SER A 126 7.82 -24.27 11.04
C SER A 126 8.47 -23.82 9.75
N LYS A 127 8.83 -24.78 8.93
CA LYS A 127 9.14 -24.54 7.51
C LYS A 127 7.85 -24.27 6.74
N TYR A 128 8.01 -23.78 5.51
CA TYR A 128 6.92 -23.45 4.63
C TYR A 128 7.03 -24.22 3.33
N GLU A 129 5.89 -24.62 2.79
CA GLU A 129 5.74 -25.16 1.46
C GLU A 129 4.96 -24.21 0.57
N ARG A 130 5.24 -24.25 -0.73
CA ARG A 130 4.49 -23.49 -1.72
C ARG A 130 3.16 -24.17 -1.98
N ILE A 131 2.09 -23.37 -1.99
CA ILE A 131 0.74 -23.79 -2.39
C ILE A 131 0.27 -22.97 -3.60
N SER A 132 -0.83 -23.37 -4.23
CA SER A 132 -1.49 -22.58 -5.27
C SER A 132 -2.25 -21.39 -4.66
N TRP A 133 -2.63 -20.44 -5.51
CA TRP A 133 -3.54 -19.37 -5.09
C TRP A 133 -4.94 -19.91 -4.79
N ASP A 134 -5.40 -20.90 -5.54
CA ASP A 134 -6.71 -21.50 -5.31
C ASP A 134 -6.75 -22.19 -3.94
N GLU A 135 -5.75 -23.01 -3.62
CA GLU A 135 -5.62 -23.62 -2.29
C GLU A 135 -5.57 -22.57 -1.17
N ALA A 136 -4.81 -21.49 -1.37
CA ALA A 136 -4.70 -20.42 -0.38
C ALA A 136 -6.04 -19.72 -0.16
N LEU A 137 -6.78 -19.46 -1.23
CA LEU A 137 -8.10 -18.81 -1.17
C LEU A 137 -9.14 -19.74 -0.52
N ASP A 138 -9.12 -21.02 -0.86
CA ASP A 138 -10.03 -22.01 -0.26
C ASP A 138 -9.83 -22.09 1.27
N ILE A 139 -8.59 -22.12 1.73
CA ILE A 139 -8.25 -22.12 3.16
C ILE A 139 -8.77 -20.84 3.83
N ILE A 140 -8.54 -19.67 3.21
CA ILE A 140 -8.97 -18.38 3.77
C ILE A 140 -10.49 -18.30 3.83
N VAL A 141 -11.18 -18.67 2.74
CA VAL A 141 -12.63 -18.62 2.67
C VAL A 141 -13.26 -19.58 3.68
N ALA A 142 -12.77 -20.81 3.75
CA ALA A 142 -13.26 -21.80 4.70
C ALA A 142 -13.15 -21.29 6.15
N GLU A 143 -12.04 -20.68 6.50
CA GLU A 143 -11.84 -20.14 7.85
C GLU A 143 -12.72 -18.90 8.13
N MET A 144 -12.85 -18.00 7.17
CA MET A 144 -13.73 -16.84 7.30
C MET A 144 -15.20 -17.26 7.48
N MET A 145 -15.65 -18.23 6.69
CA MET A 145 -17.01 -18.78 6.82
C MET A 145 -17.19 -19.51 8.15
N ARG A 146 -16.22 -20.31 8.56
CA ARG A 146 -16.27 -20.97 9.87
C ARG A 146 -16.39 -19.95 11.01
N MET A 147 -15.60 -18.87 10.99
CA MET A 147 -15.67 -17.82 12.01
C MET A 147 -17.04 -17.13 12.02
N LYS A 148 -17.54 -16.78 10.83
CA LYS A 148 -18.84 -16.15 10.67
C LYS A 148 -19.96 -17.05 11.18
N ASP A 149 -19.97 -18.33 10.80
CA ASP A 149 -21.06 -19.26 11.11
C ASP A 149 -21.04 -19.69 12.58
N THR A 150 -19.85 -19.76 13.18
CA THR A 150 -19.71 -20.19 14.58
C THR A 150 -19.92 -19.04 15.58
N TYR A 151 -19.39 -17.85 15.27
CA TYR A 151 -19.30 -16.74 16.23
C TYR A 151 -19.95 -15.45 15.73
N GLY A 152 -20.44 -15.44 14.50
CA GLY A 152 -20.97 -14.26 13.84
C GLY A 152 -19.88 -13.42 13.14
N PRO A 153 -20.27 -12.52 12.24
CA PRO A 153 -19.36 -11.75 11.42
C PRO A 153 -18.46 -10.80 12.25
N THR A 154 -18.92 -10.34 13.39
CA THR A 154 -18.15 -9.47 14.29
C THR A 154 -16.93 -10.15 14.95
N ALA A 155 -16.82 -11.48 14.85
CA ALA A 155 -15.62 -12.20 15.27
C ALA A 155 -14.42 -11.97 14.34
N ILE A 156 -14.65 -11.38 13.17
CA ILE A 156 -13.58 -10.98 12.24
C ILE A 156 -13.16 -9.56 12.58
N LEU A 157 -11.93 -9.40 13.06
CA LEU A 157 -11.33 -8.08 13.29
C LEU A 157 -10.69 -7.57 12.02
N TYR A 158 -11.11 -6.41 11.55
CA TYR A 158 -10.49 -5.69 10.47
C TYR A 158 -9.67 -4.53 11.00
N GLN A 159 -8.37 -4.73 10.97
CA GLN A 159 -7.37 -3.72 11.31
C GLN A 159 -6.64 -3.26 10.05
N ASN A 160 -6.60 -1.98 9.84
CA ASN A 160 -5.92 -1.41 8.68
C ASN A 160 -5.28 -0.05 9.00
N ASP A 161 -4.35 0.32 8.13
CA ASP A 161 -3.77 1.65 8.09
C ASP A 161 -3.69 2.14 6.65
N GLN A 162 -3.45 3.44 6.47
CA GLN A 162 -3.55 4.12 5.18
C GLN A 162 -2.22 4.31 4.46
N HIS A 163 -1.16 3.71 4.93
CA HIS A 163 0.17 3.90 4.38
C HIS A 163 0.51 2.91 3.27
N GLY A 164 1.04 3.43 2.17
CA GLY A 164 1.67 2.65 1.12
C GLY A 164 0.76 1.88 0.18
N GLU A 165 -0.52 2.17 0.19
CA GLU A 165 -1.50 1.47 -0.60
C GLU A 165 -1.76 2.12 -1.97
N ASN A 166 -2.06 1.27 -2.92
CA ASN A 166 -2.77 1.66 -4.12
C ASN A 166 -4.26 1.77 -3.77
N LYS A 167 -4.79 2.97 -3.74
CA LYS A 167 -6.11 3.30 -3.20
C LYS A 167 -7.29 2.55 -3.83
N THR A 168 -7.13 1.94 -4.99
CA THR A 168 -8.22 1.25 -5.68
C THR A 168 -8.37 -0.19 -5.20
N VAL A 169 -7.29 -0.96 -5.15
CA VAL A 169 -7.32 -2.40 -4.85
C VAL A 169 -6.77 -2.71 -3.46
N HIS A 170 -5.67 -2.07 -3.10
CA HIS A 170 -4.96 -2.34 -1.84
C HIS A 170 -5.28 -1.34 -0.72
N GLY A 171 -6.12 -0.34 -1.03
CA GLY A 171 -6.49 0.66 -0.03
C GLY A 171 -7.26 0.03 1.13
N PRO A 172 -6.97 0.43 2.37
CA PRO A 172 -7.64 -0.10 3.56
C PRO A 172 -9.15 0.19 3.57
N HIS A 173 -9.58 1.19 2.82
CA HIS A 173 -10.99 1.55 2.66
C HIS A 173 -11.59 1.01 1.34
N GLY A 174 -10.87 0.14 0.64
CA GLY A 174 -11.23 -0.42 -0.66
C GLY A 174 -11.87 -1.79 -0.62
N CYS A 175 -11.36 -2.68 -1.47
CA CYS A 175 -11.94 -3.99 -1.72
C CYS A 175 -12.07 -4.89 -0.50
N ALA A 176 -11.09 -4.90 0.41
CA ALA A 176 -11.13 -5.75 1.59
C ALA A 176 -12.30 -5.40 2.52
N ARG A 177 -12.51 -4.10 2.74
CA ARG A 177 -13.64 -3.63 3.54
C ARG A 177 -14.97 -3.98 2.88
N LYS A 178 -15.07 -3.77 1.57
CA LYS A 178 -16.28 -4.13 0.82
C LYS A 178 -16.59 -5.63 0.88
N LEU A 179 -15.56 -6.48 0.82
CA LEU A 179 -15.73 -7.92 0.99
C LEU A 179 -16.32 -8.24 2.36
N LEU A 180 -15.80 -7.65 3.43
CA LEU A 180 -16.27 -7.90 4.78
C LEU A 180 -17.70 -7.37 5.02
N ASP A 181 -18.05 -6.23 4.43
CA ASP A 181 -19.43 -5.71 4.41
C ASP A 181 -20.38 -6.71 3.75
N LEU A 182 -19.98 -7.29 2.61
CA LEU A 182 -20.78 -8.30 1.90
C LEU A 182 -20.88 -9.63 2.65
N LEU A 183 -19.90 -9.94 3.50
CA LEU A 183 -19.96 -11.12 4.38
C LEU A 183 -20.90 -10.95 5.58
N GLY A 184 -21.45 -9.77 5.79
CA GLY A 184 -22.38 -9.48 6.87
C GLY A 184 -21.82 -8.63 7.99
N GLY A 185 -20.63 -8.06 7.79
CA GLY A 185 -20.01 -7.17 8.75
C GLY A 185 -18.71 -7.71 9.36
N TYR A 186 -18.16 -6.94 10.28
CA TYR A 186 -16.87 -7.22 10.95
C TYR A 186 -16.67 -6.25 12.13
N THR A 187 -15.74 -6.56 12.99
CA THR A 187 -15.28 -5.59 14.00
C THR A 187 -14.21 -4.69 13.35
N HIS A 188 -14.48 -3.41 13.30
CA HIS A 188 -13.54 -2.44 12.73
C HIS A 188 -12.74 -1.76 13.83
N GLN A 189 -11.44 -1.88 13.75
CA GLN A 189 -10.54 -1.05 14.55
C GLN A 189 -10.46 0.35 13.91
N VAL A 190 -11.11 1.32 14.54
CA VAL A 190 -11.31 2.66 13.95
C VAL A 190 -10.01 3.45 13.92
N ARG A 191 -9.18 3.32 14.90
CA ARG A 191 -7.81 3.86 14.96
C ARG A 191 -7.07 3.14 16.06
N ASN A 192 -5.84 2.95 15.86
CA ASN A 192 -4.91 2.53 16.88
C ASN A 192 -4.22 3.78 17.43
N ALA A 193 -3.73 3.71 18.66
CA ALA A 193 -2.85 4.72 19.21
C ALA A 193 -1.52 4.68 18.41
N ASP A 194 -1.50 5.38 17.29
CA ASP A 194 -0.39 5.43 16.36
C ASP A 194 0.27 6.82 16.32
N SER A 195 0.99 7.11 15.25
CA SER A 195 1.68 8.37 15.08
C SER A 195 0.77 9.62 15.13
N TRP A 196 -0.50 9.47 14.77
CA TRP A 196 -1.46 10.58 14.77
C TRP A 196 -1.85 10.96 16.19
N GLU A 197 -2.21 10.02 17.00
CA GLU A 197 -2.55 10.24 18.40
C GLU A 197 -1.34 10.75 19.17
N GLY A 198 -0.16 10.21 18.91
CA GLY A 198 1.09 10.70 19.46
C GLY A 198 1.42 12.12 19.02
N TRP A 199 1.10 12.46 17.77
CA TRP A 199 1.26 13.82 17.31
C TRP A 199 0.28 14.78 17.98
N TYR A 200 -1.02 14.48 18.00
CA TYR A 200 -2.00 15.34 18.67
C TYR A 200 -1.60 15.62 20.11
N TRP A 201 -1.24 14.58 20.83
CA TRP A 201 -0.81 14.67 22.21
C TRP A 201 0.48 15.47 22.36
N GLY A 202 1.48 15.16 21.57
CA GLY A 202 2.78 15.82 21.57
C GLY A 202 2.67 17.31 21.22
N THR A 203 1.87 17.66 20.22
CA THR A 203 1.64 19.03 19.79
C THR A 203 1.06 19.87 20.92
N LYS A 204 0.11 19.32 21.67
CA LYS A 204 -0.49 19.98 22.83
C LYS A 204 0.55 20.33 23.90
N HIS A 205 1.49 19.45 24.11
CA HIS A 205 2.55 19.68 25.11
C HIS A 205 3.66 20.60 24.62
N VAL A 206 3.99 20.57 23.33
CA VAL A 206 5.09 21.35 22.77
C VAL A 206 4.63 22.76 22.37
N TRP A 207 3.47 22.90 21.77
CA TRP A 207 2.98 24.16 21.21
C TRP A 207 1.79 24.73 21.97
N GLY A 208 1.32 24.04 23.00
CA GLY A 208 0.18 24.50 23.80
C GLY A 208 -1.17 24.42 23.10
N CYS A 209 -1.23 23.90 21.89
CA CYS A 209 -2.47 23.75 21.13
C CYS A 209 -2.57 22.38 20.49
N GLU A 210 -3.78 21.93 20.28
CA GLU A 210 -4.11 20.67 19.65
C GLU A 210 -4.69 20.97 18.26
N PRO A 211 -4.14 20.41 17.17
CA PRO A 211 -4.64 20.60 15.83
C PRO A 211 -5.91 19.77 15.59
N ILE A 212 -6.96 20.02 16.35
CA ILE A 212 -8.20 19.26 16.36
C ILE A 212 -8.87 19.29 14.99
N GLY A 213 -9.26 18.10 14.52
CA GLY A 213 -10.03 17.94 13.28
C GLY A 213 -9.29 18.32 12.03
N GLN A 214 -8.01 18.55 12.12
CA GLN A 214 -7.19 19.01 11.01
C GLN A 214 -6.36 17.89 10.43
N GLN A 215 -6.20 17.94 9.14
CA GLN A 215 -5.16 17.18 8.44
C GLN A 215 -3.83 17.83 8.80
N LEU A 216 -3.20 17.31 9.77
CA LEU A 216 -2.07 17.82 10.52
C LEU A 216 -1.08 18.73 9.82
N PRO A 217 -0.38 18.28 8.76
CA PRO A 217 0.60 19.14 8.10
C PRO A 217 -0.03 20.40 7.52
N GLN A 218 -1.27 20.30 7.04
CA GLN A 218 -1.96 21.44 6.46
C GLN A 218 -2.38 22.45 7.51
N ALA A 219 -2.78 21.99 8.69
CA ALA A 219 -3.15 22.87 9.78
C ALA A 219 -1.97 23.68 10.31
N ASN A 220 -0.85 22.99 10.47
CA ASN A 220 0.36 23.59 11.05
C ASN A 220 1.17 24.42 10.04
N LEU A 221 0.92 24.24 8.75
CA LEU A 221 1.56 25.00 7.68
C LEU A 221 0.72 26.16 7.16
N ARG A 222 -0.52 26.30 7.60
CA ARG A 222 -1.28 27.52 7.40
C ARG A 222 -0.75 28.58 8.34
N ILE A 223 0.30 29.21 7.92
CA ILE A 223 0.70 30.51 8.42
C ILE A 223 -0.07 31.49 7.55
N ASP A 224 -1.14 32.00 8.09
CA ASP A 224 -1.83 33.14 7.50
C ASP A 224 -0.95 34.41 7.64
#